data_e7392d491214cc14b57cce65f586303f
#
_entry.id   e7392d491214cc14b57cce65f586303f
#
_cell.length_a   1.000
_cell.length_b   1.000
_cell.length_c   1.000
_cell.angle_alpha   90.00
_cell.angle_beta   90.00
_cell.angle_gamma   90.00
#
_symmetry.space_group_name_H-M   'P 1'
#
loop_
_entity.id
_entity.type
_entity.pdbx_description
1 polymer ?
#
loop_
_entity_poly.entity_id
_entity_poly.type
_entity_poly.pdbx_seq_one_letter_code
_entity_poly.pdbx_strand_id
1 'polypeptide(L)'
;GFYRGEVAEKIVSFMQNNGGLITHDDLQAYHAVWRAPLTYQWQDYTLVTAPPPSSGGVAVAQWIGMLDAYTTMVTPSTSLKHNSLDYIHVMSEIGKRVFADRAQYMGDPDFVNVPVNALIAPDYIDARAKAINLHEISVTEDIKPGLKESEDTTHFSILDRWGNAVANTTTINLTFGSGVVVSGAGFLLNDEMDDFSAKPGVPNFFGAVGGEANAIAPYKRMLSSMTPTLVKEGNDVVLVTGSPGGT
;
A
#
# COMPACT_ATOMS: atom_id res chain seq x y z
N GLY A 1 28.81 -7.60 -1.98
CA GLY A 1 27.59 -7.08 -2.54
C GLY A 1 27.06 -5.88 -1.76
N PHE A 2 25.77 -5.63 -1.87
CA PHE A 2 25.11 -4.42 -1.36
C PHE A 2 25.18 -4.27 0.17
N TYR A 3 24.89 -5.31 0.92
CA TYR A 3 24.85 -5.27 2.39
C TYR A 3 26.20 -5.58 3.04
N ARG A 4 27.16 -6.11 2.30
CA ARG A 4 28.51 -6.43 2.75
C ARG A 4 29.49 -6.33 1.58
N GLY A 5 30.71 -5.87 1.84
CA GLY A 5 31.76 -5.70 0.83
C GLY A 5 31.74 -4.32 0.15
N GLU A 6 32.26 -4.23 -1.06
CA GLU A 6 32.61 -2.94 -1.71
C GLU A 6 31.48 -1.91 -1.80
N VAL A 7 30.25 -2.34 -2.12
CA VAL A 7 29.10 -1.42 -2.20
C VAL A 7 28.72 -0.91 -0.82
N ALA A 8 28.72 -1.78 0.20
CA ALA A 8 28.47 -1.38 1.58
C ALA A 8 29.48 -0.35 2.07
N GLU A 9 30.79 -0.56 1.78
CA GLU A 9 31.86 0.40 2.09
C GLU A 9 31.61 1.77 1.46
N LYS A 10 31.19 1.79 0.19
CA LYS A 10 30.87 3.04 -0.52
C LYS A 10 29.69 3.77 0.11
N ILE A 11 28.64 3.03 0.48
CA ILE A 11 27.45 3.61 1.16
C ILE A 11 27.87 4.22 2.50
N VAL A 12 28.52 3.45 3.36
CA VAL A 12 28.89 3.90 4.71
C VAL A 12 29.88 5.06 4.65
N SER A 13 30.90 4.98 3.81
CA SER A 13 31.85 6.09 3.62
C SER A 13 31.15 7.35 3.11
N PHE A 14 30.21 7.22 2.17
CA PHE A 14 29.41 8.34 1.70
C PHE A 14 28.57 8.95 2.82
N MET A 15 27.89 8.12 3.63
CA MET A 15 27.12 8.57 4.79
C MET A 15 27.99 9.35 5.79
N GLN A 16 29.14 8.81 6.19
CA GLN A 16 30.07 9.46 7.13
C GLN A 16 30.51 10.83 6.62
N ASN A 17 30.83 10.95 5.33
CA ASN A 17 31.33 12.19 4.74
C ASN A 17 30.24 13.26 4.53
N ASN A 18 28.97 12.87 4.54
CA ASN A 18 27.83 13.75 4.23
C ASN A 18 26.81 13.88 5.37
N GLY A 19 27.15 13.42 6.59
CA GLY A 19 26.28 13.55 7.75
C GLY A 19 25.09 12.58 7.76
N GLY A 20 25.15 11.52 6.94
CA GLY A 20 24.15 10.44 6.94
C GLY A 20 24.31 9.48 8.14
N LEU A 21 23.31 8.66 8.38
CA LEU A 21 23.21 7.83 9.59
C LEU A 21 23.46 6.33 9.36
N ILE A 22 23.43 5.85 8.11
CA ILE A 22 23.55 4.41 7.80
C ILE A 22 24.97 3.93 8.12
N THR A 23 25.04 2.86 8.90
CA THR A 23 26.30 2.22 9.32
C THR A 23 26.46 0.83 8.71
N HIS A 24 27.62 0.20 8.88
CA HIS A 24 27.85 -1.20 8.51
C HIS A 24 26.93 -2.14 9.28
N ASP A 25 26.65 -1.87 10.54
CA ASP A 25 25.78 -2.72 11.37
C ASP A 25 24.33 -2.68 10.84
N ASP A 26 23.84 -1.51 10.42
CA ASP A 26 22.52 -1.36 9.82
C ASP A 26 22.40 -2.18 8.53
N LEU A 27 23.37 -2.08 7.64
CA LEU A 27 23.39 -2.84 6.39
C LEU A 27 23.48 -4.37 6.63
N GLN A 28 24.27 -4.79 7.61
CA GLN A 28 24.43 -6.21 7.93
C GLN A 28 23.21 -6.80 8.64
N ALA A 29 22.51 -6.00 9.44
CA ALA A 29 21.30 -6.42 10.15
C ALA A 29 20.08 -6.51 9.23
N TYR A 30 20.07 -5.77 8.12
CA TYR A 30 18.93 -5.78 7.21
C TYR A 30 18.83 -7.09 6.42
N HIS A 31 17.62 -7.63 6.34
CA HIS A 31 17.29 -8.79 5.49
C HIS A 31 15.87 -8.70 4.95
N ALA A 32 15.66 -9.26 3.77
CA ALA A 32 14.33 -9.41 3.21
C ALA A 32 13.52 -10.44 4.02
N VAL A 33 12.23 -10.20 4.15
CA VAL A 33 11.32 -11.05 4.93
C VAL A 33 10.28 -11.66 4.03
N TRP A 34 10.14 -12.99 4.09
CA TRP A 34 9.02 -13.69 3.49
C TRP A 34 7.78 -13.52 4.35
N ARG A 35 6.67 -13.10 3.72
CA ARG A 35 5.38 -12.95 4.38
C ARG A 35 4.33 -13.77 3.64
N ALA A 36 3.38 -14.34 4.38
CA ALA A 36 2.21 -14.95 3.77
C ALA A 36 1.40 -13.86 3.05
N PRO A 37 1.01 -14.08 1.77
CA PRO A 37 0.21 -13.10 1.06
C PRO A 37 -1.17 -12.94 1.71
N LEU A 38 -1.77 -11.75 1.53
CA LEU A 38 -3.18 -11.55 1.82
C LEU A 38 -3.99 -12.21 0.71
N THR A 39 -4.99 -13.00 1.09
CA THR A 39 -5.95 -13.59 0.16
C THR A 39 -7.34 -13.05 0.45
N TYR A 40 -8.07 -12.69 -0.60
CA TYR A 40 -9.45 -12.22 -0.51
C TYR A 40 -10.31 -12.90 -1.57
N GLN A 41 -11.41 -13.52 -1.13
CA GLN A 41 -12.37 -14.16 -2.04
C GLN A 41 -13.38 -13.14 -2.52
N TRP A 42 -13.54 -13.03 -3.84
CA TRP A 42 -14.54 -12.20 -4.48
C TRP A 42 -15.22 -12.97 -5.60
N GLN A 43 -16.49 -13.33 -5.39
CA GLN A 43 -17.23 -14.20 -6.30
C GLN A 43 -16.44 -15.50 -6.55
N ASP A 44 -16.21 -15.87 -7.81
CA ASP A 44 -15.44 -17.07 -8.20
C ASP A 44 -13.91 -16.83 -8.21
N TYR A 45 -13.46 -15.62 -7.90
CA TYR A 45 -12.07 -15.21 -7.96
C TYR A 45 -11.42 -15.15 -6.57
N THR A 46 -10.16 -15.53 -6.51
CA THR A 46 -9.29 -15.33 -5.34
C THR A 46 -8.22 -14.30 -5.68
N LEU A 47 -8.24 -13.17 -4.97
CA LEU A 47 -7.16 -12.19 -5.03
C LEU A 47 -6.04 -12.65 -4.10
N VAL A 48 -4.81 -12.62 -4.58
CA VAL A 48 -3.58 -12.88 -3.83
C VAL A 48 -2.71 -11.64 -3.95
N THR A 49 -2.50 -10.93 -2.85
CA THR A 49 -1.89 -9.59 -2.88
C THR A 49 -0.95 -9.35 -1.70
N ALA A 50 -0.29 -8.19 -1.68
CA ALA A 50 0.68 -7.86 -0.65
C ALA A 50 0.03 -7.77 0.75
N PRO A 51 0.62 -8.43 1.76
CA PRO A 51 0.23 -8.27 3.16
C PRO A 51 0.87 -7.02 3.76
N PRO A 52 0.51 -6.60 4.99
CA PRO A 52 1.28 -5.60 5.73
C PRO A 52 2.79 -5.97 5.82
N PRO A 53 3.68 -4.96 5.74
CA PRO A 53 3.45 -3.54 5.87
C PRO A 53 2.92 -2.84 4.61
N SER A 54 2.48 -3.53 3.57
CA SER A 54 1.66 -2.88 2.55
C SER A 54 0.21 -2.74 3.02
N SER A 55 -0.35 -1.56 2.83
CA SER A 55 -1.78 -1.30 3.03
C SER A 55 -2.61 -1.72 1.82
N GLY A 56 -1.97 -1.88 0.66
CA GLY A 56 -2.65 -2.03 -0.62
C GLY A 56 -3.54 -3.26 -0.70
N GLY A 57 -3.11 -4.39 -0.18
CA GLY A 57 -3.92 -5.61 -0.19
C GLY A 57 -5.22 -5.47 0.60
N VAL A 58 -5.17 -4.88 1.79
CA VAL A 58 -6.37 -4.57 2.59
C VAL A 58 -7.24 -3.55 1.86
N ALA A 59 -6.64 -2.51 1.32
CA ALA A 59 -7.36 -1.46 0.58
C ALA A 59 -8.13 -2.03 -0.61
N VAL A 60 -7.51 -2.85 -1.46
CA VAL A 60 -8.17 -3.49 -2.61
C VAL A 60 -9.30 -4.41 -2.17
N ALA A 61 -9.09 -5.23 -1.12
CA ALA A 61 -10.12 -6.10 -0.59
C ALA A 61 -11.33 -5.30 -0.06
N GLN A 62 -11.09 -4.23 0.69
CA GLN A 62 -12.14 -3.33 1.17
C GLN A 62 -12.87 -2.64 0.02
N TRP A 63 -12.13 -2.17 -1.00
CA TRP A 63 -12.73 -1.47 -2.14
C TRP A 63 -13.68 -2.36 -2.92
N ILE A 64 -13.22 -3.55 -3.29
CA ILE A 64 -14.04 -4.54 -4.01
C ILE A 64 -15.22 -4.97 -3.16
N GLY A 65 -14.98 -5.31 -1.89
CA GLY A 65 -16.03 -5.74 -0.98
C GLY A 65 -17.10 -4.69 -0.74
N MET A 66 -16.72 -3.41 -0.50
CA MET A 66 -17.68 -2.33 -0.32
C MET A 66 -18.45 -1.99 -1.59
N LEU A 67 -17.81 -2.06 -2.77
CA LEU A 67 -18.50 -1.85 -4.04
C LEU A 67 -19.54 -2.95 -4.29
N ASP A 68 -19.17 -4.21 -4.05
CA ASP A 68 -20.09 -5.36 -4.19
C ASP A 68 -21.25 -5.27 -3.20
N ALA A 69 -20.98 -4.99 -1.93
CA ALA A 69 -21.98 -4.79 -0.90
C ALA A 69 -22.93 -3.61 -1.23
N TYR A 70 -22.37 -2.49 -1.71
CA TYR A 70 -23.16 -1.31 -2.08
C TYR A 70 -24.12 -1.61 -3.23
N THR A 71 -23.63 -2.24 -4.30
CA THR A 71 -24.45 -2.59 -5.47
C THR A 71 -25.51 -3.64 -5.16
N THR A 72 -25.23 -4.56 -4.25
CA THR A 72 -26.14 -5.65 -3.89
C THR A 72 -27.19 -5.19 -2.88
N MET A 73 -26.82 -4.42 -1.86
CA MET A 73 -27.68 -4.12 -0.72
C MET A 73 -28.28 -2.71 -0.73
N VAL A 74 -27.54 -1.74 -1.23
CA VAL A 74 -27.95 -0.32 -1.15
C VAL A 74 -28.67 0.14 -2.41
N THR A 75 -28.19 -0.30 -3.58
CA THR A 75 -28.79 0.06 -4.88
C THR A 75 -29.04 -1.14 -5.79
N PRO A 76 -29.77 -2.16 -5.36
CA PRO A 76 -29.93 -3.39 -6.13
C PRO A 76 -30.67 -3.22 -7.46
N SER A 77 -31.38 -2.12 -7.64
CA SER A 77 -32.11 -1.80 -8.89
C SER A 77 -31.36 -0.86 -9.82
N THR A 78 -30.22 -0.31 -9.38
CA THR A 78 -29.47 0.69 -10.15
C THR A 78 -28.09 0.15 -10.47
N SER A 79 -27.87 -0.24 -11.72
CA SER A 79 -26.51 -0.58 -12.18
C SER A 79 -25.65 0.69 -12.17
N LEU A 80 -24.62 0.71 -11.32
CA LEU A 80 -23.59 1.75 -11.37
C LEU A 80 -22.82 1.62 -12.69
N LYS A 81 -23.21 2.42 -13.68
CA LYS A 81 -22.54 2.43 -14.97
C LYS A 81 -21.11 2.95 -14.79
N HIS A 82 -20.13 2.20 -15.25
CA HIS A 82 -18.71 2.57 -15.19
C HIS A 82 -18.50 4.03 -15.69
N ASN A 83 -17.76 4.81 -14.91
CA ASN A 83 -17.49 6.24 -15.13
C ASN A 83 -18.73 7.16 -15.15
N SER A 84 -19.90 6.73 -14.66
CA SER A 84 -21.00 7.63 -14.37
C SER A 84 -20.72 8.47 -13.12
N LEU A 85 -21.47 9.56 -12.94
CA LEU A 85 -21.39 10.39 -11.73
C LEU A 85 -21.60 9.56 -10.46
N ASP A 86 -22.61 8.69 -10.46
CA ASP A 86 -22.91 7.82 -9.31
C ASP A 86 -21.77 6.84 -9.04
N TYR A 87 -21.16 6.27 -10.10
CA TYR A 87 -19.99 5.40 -9.95
C TYR A 87 -18.80 6.14 -9.35
N ILE A 88 -18.48 7.32 -9.88
CA ILE A 88 -17.36 8.14 -9.36
C ILE A 88 -17.62 8.57 -7.93
N HIS A 89 -18.86 8.96 -7.60
CA HIS A 89 -19.26 9.32 -6.26
C HIS A 89 -19.05 8.15 -5.28
N VAL A 90 -19.61 6.97 -5.60
CA VAL A 90 -19.49 5.77 -4.74
C VAL A 90 -18.03 5.35 -4.58
N MET A 91 -17.24 5.34 -5.67
CA MET A 91 -15.82 5.02 -5.60
C MET A 91 -15.05 5.99 -4.70
N SER A 92 -15.35 7.28 -4.77
CA SER A 92 -14.74 8.30 -3.90
C SER A 92 -15.14 8.11 -2.44
N GLU A 93 -16.41 7.79 -2.15
CA GLU A 93 -16.89 7.54 -0.80
C GLU A 93 -16.30 6.27 -0.20
N ILE A 94 -16.12 5.21 -1.00
CA ILE A 94 -15.38 4.00 -0.61
C ILE A 94 -13.93 4.39 -0.27
N GLY A 95 -13.27 5.15 -1.16
CA GLY A 95 -11.90 5.58 -0.96
C GLY A 95 -11.68 6.31 0.37
N LYS A 96 -12.54 7.26 0.72
CA LYS A 96 -12.48 7.96 2.02
C LYS A 96 -12.47 6.99 3.20
N ARG A 97 -13.28 5.92 3.14
CA ARG A 97 -13.39 4.91 4.19
C ARG A 97 -12.17 4.01 4.27
N VAL A 98 -11.69 3.55 3.11
CA VAL A 98 -10.47 2.72 2.99
C VAL A 98 -9.27 3.46 3.55
N PHE A 99 -9.08 4.72 3.17
CA PHE A 99 -7.95 5.51 3.63
C PHE A 99 -8.06 5.94 5.11
N ALA A 100 -9.27 6.10 5.63
CA ALA A 100 -9.48 6.28 7.05
C ALA A 100 -8.98 5.07 7.85
N ASP A 101 -9.31 3.87 7.40
CA ASP A 101 -8.84 2.63 8.03
C ASP A 101 -7.33 2.46 7.89
N ARG A 102 -6.77 2.77 6.71
CA ARG A 102 -5.33 2.74 6.45
C ARG A 102 -4.58 3.61 7.46
N ALA A 103 -4.99 4.85 7.62
CA ALA A 103 -4.31 5.80 8.49
C ALA A 103 -4.33 5.39 9.96
N GLN A 104 -5.41 4.76 10.41
CA GLN A 104 -5.60 4.39 11.82
C GLN A 104 -4.92 3.07 12.18
N TYR A 105 -5.00 2.06 11.31
CA TYR A 105 -4.72 0.68 11.68
C TYR A 105 -3.50 0.07 11.01
N MET A 106 -2.99 0.66 9.91
CA MET A 106 -1.95 0.04 9.11
C MET A 106 -0.55 0.49 9.54
N GLY A 107 0.38 -0.47 9.51
CA GLY A 107 1.80 -0.27 9.87
C GLY A 107 2.56 -1.59 9.75
N ASP A 108 3.79 -1.61 10.26
CA ASP A 108 4.61 -2.82 10.27
C ASP A 108 4.06 -3.85 11.28
N PRO A 109 3.60 -5.05 10.81
CA PRO A 109 3.00 -6.05 11.69
C PRO A 109 4.00 -6.67 12.67
N ASP A 110 5.30 -6.46 12.51
CA ASP A 110 6.31 -6.89 13.46
C ASP A 110 6.37 -5.94 14.70
N PHE A 111 5.76 -4.75 14.60
CA PHE A 111 5.75 -3.71 15.64
C PHE A 111 4.36 -3.40 16.19
N VAL A 112 3.32 -3.54 15.36
CA VAL A 112 1.93 -3.20 15.73
C VAL A 112 0.98 -4.32 15.32
N ASN A 113 -0.10 -4.47 16.10
CA ASN A 113 -1.16 -5.40 15.71
C ASN A 113 -2.03 -4.76 14.61
N VAL A 114 -1.85 -5.20 13.37
CA VAL A 114 -2.69 -4.81 12.23
C VAL A 114 -3.90 -5.73 12.13
N PRO A 115 -5.14 -5.25 12.34
CA PRO A 115 -6.32 -6.11 12.43
C PRO A 115 -6.87 -6.50 11.04
N VAL A 116 -6.02 -7.10 10.18
CA VAL A 116 -6.35 -7.42 8.78
C VAL A 116 -7.68 -8.15 8.65
N ASN A 117 -7.87 -9.24 9.41
CA ASN A 117 -9.10 -10.05 9.32
C ASN A 117 -10.37 -9.26 9.69
N ALA A 118 -10.26 -8.32 10.64
CA ALA A 118 -11.39 -7.47 11.01
C ALA A 118 -11.70 -6.43 9.92
N LEU A 119 -10.66 -5.85 9.32
CA LEU A 119 -10.80 -4.83 8.28
C LEU A 119 -11.42 -5.36 6.97
N ILE A 120 -11.25 -6.65 6.67
CA ILE A 120 -11.82 -7.30 5.49
C ILE A 120 -12.99 -8.24 5.81
N ALA A 121 -13.48 -8.25 7.07
CA ALA A 121 -14.62 -9.06 7.48
C ALA A 121 -15.91 -8.59 6.76
N PRO A 122 -16.77 -9.52 6.29
CA PRO A 122 -18.00 -9.17 5.58
C PRO A 122 -18.88 -8.18 6.35
N ASP A 123 -19.13 -8.41 7.62
CA ASP A 123 -19.97 -7.53 8.45
C ASP A 123 -19.42 -6.10 8.54
N TYR A 124 -18.09 -5.96 8.61
CA TYR A 124 -17.42 -4.67 8.63
C TYR A 124 -17.57 -3.94 7.29
N ILE A 125 -17.26 -4.64 6.19
CA ILE A 125 -17.40 -4.14 4.82
C ILE A 125 -18.84 -3.68 4.55
N ASP A 126 -19.82 -4.50 4.90
CA ASP A 126 -21.24 -4.21 4.76
C ASP A 126 -21.67 -2.96 5.54
N ALA A 127 -21.21 -2.82 6.79
CA ALA A 127 -21.52 -1.66 7.61
C ALA A 127 -20.93 -0.37 6.99
N ARG A 128 -19.70 -0.44 6.45
CA ARG A 128 -19.04 0.69 5.79
C ARG A 128 -19.72 1.06 4.48
N ALA A 129 -20.16 0.07 3.67
CA ALA A 129 -20.89 0.30 2.44
C ALA A 129 -22.26 0.94 2.69
N LYS A 130 -23.03 0.46 3.68
CA LYS A 130 -24.35 1.02 4.06
C LYS A 130 -24.29 2.47 4.54
N ALA A 131 -23.14 2.92 5.01
CA ALA A 131 -22.93 4.31 5.43
C ALA A 131 -22.70 5.29 4.26
N ILE A 132 -22.67 4.81 3.01
CA ILE A 132 -22.54 5.65 1.81
C ILE A 132 -23.92 6.15 1.39
N ASN A 133 -24.08 7.47 1.30
CA ASN A 133 -25.27 8.12 0.76
C ASN A 133 -25.01 8.57 -0.68
N LEU A 134 -25.81 8.11 -1.65
CA LEU A 134 -25.65 8.44 -3.08
C LEU A 134 -25.86 9.95 -3.37
N HIS A 135 -26.62 10.64 -2.55
CA HIS A 135 -27.04 12.02 -2.78
C HIS A 135 -26.33 13.05 -1.90
N GLU A 136 -25.38 12.59 -1.08
CA GLU A 136 -24.69 13.44 -0.13
C GLU A 136 -23.21 13.06 -0.06
N ILE A 137 -22.33 14.06 -0.20
CA ILE A 137 -20.89 13.87 -0.05
C ILE A 137 -20.57 13.88 1.45
N SER A 138 -19.99 12.78 1.93
CA SER A 138 -19.50 12.72 3.31
C SER A 138 -18.38 13.74 3.53
N VAL A 139 -18.42 14.42 4.67
CA VAL A 139 -17.32 15.28 5.10
C VAL A 139 -16.14 14.38 5.48
N THR A 140 -15.00 14.59 4.84
CA THR A 140 -13.83 13.69 4.98
C THR A 140 -13.32 13.64 6.42
N GLU A 141 -13.34 14.76 7.12
CA GLU A 141 -12.95 14.91 8.52
C GLU A 141 -13.82 14.08 9.48
N ASP A 142 -15.09 13.89 9.13
CA ASP A 142 -16.02 13.09 9.93
C ASP A 142 -15.81 11.58 9.72
N ILE A 143 -15.26 11.19 8.57
CA ILE A 143 -14.92 9.79 8.28
C ILE A 143 -13.59 9.37 8.94
N LYS A 144 -12.81 10.32 9.44
CA LYS A 144 -11.48 10.20 10.08
C LYS A 144 -10.63 9.00 9.65
N PRO A 145 -9.35 9.27 9.37
CA PRO A 145 -8.69 10.37 8.69
C PRO A 145 -8.55 10.12 7.19
N GLY A 146 -8.43 11.13 6.35
CA GLY A 146 -8.44 11.07 4.88
C GLY A 146 -7.17 11.63 4.23
N LEU A 147 -6.98 11.37 2.94
CA LEU A 147 -5.74 11.53 2.18
C LEU A 147 -5.85 12.23 0.84
N LYS A 148 -4.67 12.68 0.32
CA LYS A 148 -4.39 13.02 -1.09
C LYS A 148 -3.10 12.34 -1.56
N GLU A 149 -2.99 12.05 -2.86
CA GLU A 149 -2.02 11.15 -3.50
C GLU A 149 -0.94 11.82 -4.33
N SER A 150 0.17 11.07 -4.57
CA SER A 150 1.22 11.35 -5.57
C SER A 150 1.79 10.06 -6.18
N GLU A 151 2.42 10.17 -7.37
CA GLU A 151 2.77 9.06 -8.24
C GLU A 151 4.28 9.02 -8.51
N ASP A 152 5.00 7.89 -8.16
CA ASP A 152 6.26 7.52 -8.82
C ASP A 152 6.78 6.16 -8.34
N THR A 153 6.39 5.11 -9.03
CA THR A 153 6.75 3.71 -8.71
C THR A 153 6.91 2.95 -10.02
N THR A 154 7.52 1.77 -10.00
CA THR A 154 7.56 0.89 -11.16
C THR A 154 6.90 -0.44 -10.84
N HIS A 155 6.02 -0.90 -11.74
CA HIS A 155 5.39 -2.21 -11.66
C HIS A 155 5.66 -3.01 -12.92
N PHE A 156 5.90 -4.33 -12.77
CA PHE A 156 5.90 -5.26 -13.89
C PHE A 156 5.25 -6.59 -13.53
N SER A 157 4.57 -7.17 -14.51
CA SER A 157 3.91 -8.46 -14.46
C SER A 157 4.60 -9.44 -15.41
N ILE A 158 4.87 -10.65 -14.95
CA ILE A 158 5.50 -11.69 -15.76
C ILE A 158 4.65 -12.95 -15.66
N LEU A 159 4.39 -13.57 -16.81
CA LEU A 159 3.82 -14.91 -16.92
C LEU A 159 4.73 -15.74 -17.81
N ASP A 160 5.19 -16.88 -17.31
CA ASP A 160 6.01 -17.79 -18.10
C ASP A 160 5.17 -18.85 -18.85
N ARG A 161 5.83 -19.60 -19.72
CA ARG A 161 5.19 -20.66 -20.52
C ARG A 161 4.66 -21.84 -19.71
N TRP A 162 5.01 -21.95 -18.46
CA TRP A 162 4.55 -23.01 -17.55
C TRP A 162 3.43 -22.56 -16.63
N GLY A 163 2.98 -21.30 -16.74
CA GLY A 163 1.94 -20.73 -15.91
C GLY A 163 2.43 -20.14 -14.59
N ASN A 164 3.76 -20.04 -14.38
CA ASN A 164 4.27 -19.30 -13.23
C ASN A 164 4.06 -17.80 -13.44
N ALA A 165 3.53 -17.13 -12.43
CA ALA A 165 3.18 -15.71 -12.50
C ALA A 165 3.90 -14.90 -11.42
N VAL A 166 4.37 -13.71 -11.78
CA VAL A 166 4.99 -12.74 -10.87
C VAL A 166 4.38 -11.37 -11.08
N ALA A 167 3.89 -10.77 -10.01
CA ALA A 167 3.57 -9.35 -9.93
C ALA A 167 4.62 -8.69 -9.03
N ASN A 168 5.37 -7.71 -9.55
CA ASN A 168 6.41 -7.04 -8.80
C ASN A 168 6.24 -5.53 -8.87
N THR A 169 6.21 -4.90 -7.71
CA THR A 169 6.24 -3.45 -7.57
C THR A 169 7.48 -3.05 -6.79
N THR A 170 8.22 -2.06 -7.30
CA THR A 170 9.44 -1.53 -6.68
C THR A 170 9.47 -0.01 -6.80
N THR A 171 10.02 0.64 -5.79
CA THR A 171 10.06 2.11 -5.73
C THR A 171 11.31 2.59 -4.99
N ILE A 172 11.64 3.84 -5.19
CA ILE A 172 12.55 4.63 -4.35
C ILE A 172 11.80 5.85 -3.77
N ASN A 173 10.47 5.78 -3.75
CA ASN A 173 9.46 6.74 -3.33
C ASN A 173 9.30 7.88 -4.37
N LEU A 174 10.03 8.98 -4.31
CA LEU A 174 9.98 10.02 -5.35
C LEU A 174 10.75 9.62 -6.63
N THR A 175 10.48 10.30 -7.75
CA THR A 175 11.04 10.01 -9.09
C THR A 175 12.56 9.81 -9.09
N PHE A 176 13.28 10.57 -8.25
CA PHE A 176 14.72 10.46 -8.05
C PHE A 176 15.10 10.13 -6.60
N GLY A 177 14.14 9.56 -5.82
CA GLY A 177 14.31 9.30 -4.41
C GLY A 177 14.72 10.56 -3.66
N SER A 178 15.73 10.46 -2.78
CA SER A 178 16.30 11.61 -2.09
C SER A 178 17.11 12.58 -2.98
N GLY A 179 17.25 12.30 -4.28
CA GLY A 179 18.12 13.04 -5.18
C GLY A 179 19.62 12.81 -4.94
N VAL A 180 19.97 11.91 -4.03
CA VAL A 180 21.35 11.66 -3.58
C VAL A 180 21.93 10.44 -4.29
N VAL A 181 23.06 10.64 -4.98
CA VAL A 181 23.82 9.57 -5.64
C VAL A 181 24.98 9.13 -4.75
N VAL A 182 25.07 7.83 -4.46
CA VAL A 182 26.23 7.28 -3.74
C VAL A 182 27.43 7.27 -4.66
N SER A 183 28.45 8.09 -4.33
CA SER A 183 29.64 8.23 -5.14
C SER A 183 30.37 6.91 -5.36
N GLY A 184 30.61 6.55 -6.62
CA GLY A 184 31.28 5.31 -7.01
C GLY A 184 30.44 4.06 -6.94
N ALA A 185 29.17 4.13 -6.49
CA ALA A 185 28.24 3.00 -6.48
C ALA A 185 27.24 3.04 -7.65
N GLY A 186 26.94 4.24 -8.19
CA GLY A 186 26.17 4.41 -9.42
C GLY A 186 24.64 4.23 -9.25
N PHE A 187 24.09 4.49 -8.06
CA PHE A 187 22.64 4.45 -7.82
C PHE A 187 22.20 5.62 -6.91
N LEU A 188 20.91 5.94 -6.98
CA LEU A 188 20.23 6.90 -6.12
C LEU A 188 19.80 6.25 -4.80
N LEU A 189 19.88 7.01 -3.71
CA LEU A 189 19.22 6.64 -2.46
C LEU A 189 17.74 6.96 -2.53
N ASN A 190 16.91 6.09 -1.91
CA ASN A 190 15.50 6.36 -1.75
C ASN A 190 15.25 7.45 -0.70
N ASP A 191 14.02 7.94 -0.65
CA ASP A 191 13.49 8.81 0.40
C ASP A 191 12.26 8.19 1.11
N GLU A 192 12.23 6.87 1.18
CA GLU A 192 11.13 6.06 1.75
C GLU A 192 10.84 6.35 3.23
N MET A 193 11.72 7.08 3.91
CA MET A 193 11.44 7.54 5.29
C MET A 193 10.23 8.47 5.37
N ASP A 194 9.83 9.11 4.26
CA ASP A 194 8.63 9.94 4.17
C ASP A 194 7.33 9.11 4.27
N ASP A 195 7.39 7.82 3.96
CA ASP A 195 6.25 6.91 4.11
C ASP A 195 5.90 6.59 5.57
N PHE A 196 6.79 6.89 6.51
CA PHE A 196 6.45 6.87 7.93
C PHE A 196 5.56 8.07 8.31
N SER A 197 4.80 7.90 9.38
CA SER A 197 4.18 9.01 10.09
C SER A 197 5.26 9.73 10.91
N ALA A 198 6.02 10.63 10.27
CA ALA A 198 7.04 11.42 10.95
C ALA A 198 6.44 12.26 12.09
N LYS A 199 5.18 12.69 11.90
CA LYS A 199 4.33 13.31 12.93
C LYS A 199 2.91 12.74 12.77
N PRO A 200 2.45 11.85 13.65
CA PRO A 200 1.10 11.28 13.57
C PRO A 200 0.01 12.34 13.44
N GLY A 201 -0.92 12.12 12.51
CA GLY A 201 -1.99 13.06 12.18
C GLY A 201 -1.59 14.20 11.24
N VAL A 202 -0.34 14.28 10.80
CA VAL A 202 0.14 15.26 9.81
C VAL A 202 0.43 14.54 8.49
N PRO A 203 0.05 15.12 7.34
CA PRO A 203 0.33 14.54 6.03
C PRO A 203 1.84 14.47 5.75
N ASN A 204 2.29 13.41 5.06
CA ASN A 204 3.61 13.31 4.46
C ASN A 204 3.68 14.15 3.16
N PHE A 205 4.76 14.02 2.39
CA PHE A 205 4.92 14.72 1.11
C PHE A 205 3.75 14.47 0.14
N PHE A 206 3.24 13.25 0.11
CA PHE A 206 2.11 12.84 -0.73
C PHE A 206 0.74 13.21 -0.18
N GLY A 207 0.67 13.88 0.97
CA GLY A 207 -0.58 14.18 1.65
C GLY A 207 -1.16 13.00 2.44
N ALA A 208 -0.43 11.88 2.52
CA ALA A 208 -0.84 10.71 3.29
C ALA A 208 -0.76 11.00 4.80
N VAL A 209 -1.90 10.91 5.48
CA VAL A 209 -1.96 11.00 6.94
C VAL A 209 -1.80 9.59 7.51
N GLY A 210 -0.81 9.40 8.38
CA GLY A 210 -0.64 8.18 9.15
C GLY A 210 -0.80 8.42 10.64
N GLY A 211 -1.22 7.39 11.36
CA GLY A 211 -1.34 7.39 12.82
C GLY A 211 -0.08 6.86 13.53
N GLU A 212 -0.20 6.65 14.83
CA GLU A 212 0.86 6.09 15.68
C GLU A 212 1.30 4.68 15.23
N ALA A 213 0.42 3.92 14.59
CA ALA A 213 0.73 2.60 14.07
C ALA A 213 1.90 2.62 13.06
N ASN A 214 2.07 3.72 12.33
CA ASN A 214 3.14 3.92 11.36
C ASN A 214 4.19 4.95 11.81
N ALA A 215 4.28 5.29 13.09
CA ALA A 215 5.33 6.17 13.60
C ALA A 215 6.72 5.56 13.43
N ILE A 216 7.73 6.42 13.23
CA ILE A 216 9.13 6.00 13.05
C ILE A 216 9.64 5.27 14.31
N ALA A 217 10.30 4.14 14.11
CA ALA A 217 11.04 3.42 15.15
C ALA A 217 12.26 2.72 14.54
N PRO A 218 13.33 2.47 15.33
CA PRO A 218 14.47 1.69 14.86
C PRO A 218 14.05 0.31 14.37
N TYR A 219 14.61 -0.14 13.25
CA TYR A 219 14.35 -1.46 12.60
C TYR A 219 12.94 -1.67 12.08
N LYS A 220 12.04 -0.72 12.22
CA LYS A 220 10.68 -0.76 11.71
C LYS A 220 10.66 -0.47 10.22
N ARG A 221 9.80 -1.20 9.49
CA ARG A 221 9.51 -0.92 8.07
C ARG A 221 8.39 0.11 7.97
N MET A 222 8.50 1.00 6.99
CA MET A 222 7.45 1.98 6.68
C MET A 222 6.21 1.28 6.10
N LEU A 223 5.07 1.92 6.23
CA LEU A 223 3.86 1.56 5.55
C LEU A 223 4.01 1.80 4.05
N SER A 224 3.76 0.78 3.25
CA SER A 224 3.78 0.86 1.79
C SER A 224 2.36 0.88 1.22
N SER A 225 2.20 1.44 0.02
CA SER A 225 0.98 1.37 -0.77
C SER A 225 1.14 0.48 -2.02
N MET A 226 2.32 -0.08 -2.24
CA MET A 226 2.59 -0.98 -3.36
C MET A 226 1.70 -2.24 -3.27
N THR A 227 0.96 -2.53 -4.34
CA THR A 227 -0.09 -3.55 -4.35
C THR A 227 0.06 -4.53 -5.52
N PRO A 228 1.19 -5.26 -5.61
CA PRO A 228 1.29 -6.34 -6.59
C PRO A 228 0.21 -7.38 -6.31
N THR A 229 -0.57 -7.73 -7.34
CA THR A 229 -1.76 -8.58 -7.19
C THR A 229 -1.83 -9.65 -8.27
N LEU A 230 -2.17 -10.86 -7.86
CA LEU A 230 -2.58 -11.94 -8.73
C LEU A 230 -4.07 -12.21 -8.51
N VAL A 231 -4.82 -12.45 -9.58
CA VAL A 231 -6.21 -12.93 -9.49
C VAL A 231 -6.25 -14.35 -10.04
N LYS A 232 -6.86 -15.24 -9.27
CA LYS A 232 -7.02 -16.66 -9.60
C LYS A 232 -8.49 -17.00 -9.78
N GLU A 233 -8.77 -17.86 -10.74
CA GLU A 233 -10.02 -18.61 -10.87
C GLU A 233 -9.69 -20.09 -10.64
N GLY A 234 -10.13 -20.64 -9.52
CA GLY A 234 -9.67 -21.96 -9.06
C GLY A 234 -8.16 -21.98 -8.83
N ASN A 235 -7.44 -22.80 -9.62
CA ASN A 235 -5.97 -22.91 -9.55
C ASN A 235 -5.24 -22.04 -10.59
N ASP A 236 -5.95 -21.50 -11.57
CA ASP A 236 -5.35 -20.78 -12.68
C ASP A 236 -5.20 -19.29 -12.36
N VAL A 237 -4.07 -18.70 -12.74
CA VAL A 237 -3.86 -17.26 -12.67
C VAL A 237 -4.48 -16.63 -13.93
N VAL A 238 -5.53 -15.83 -13.73
CA VAL A 238 -6.27 -15.17 -14.83
C VAL A 238 -5.89 -13.71 -15.01
N LEU A 239 -5.29 -13.08 -13.99
CA LEU A 239 -4.80 -11.71 -14.08
C LEU A 239 -3.56 -11.53 -13.19
N VAL A 240 -2.56 -10.84 -13.74
CA VAL A 240 -1.38 -10.35 -13.01
C VAL A 240 -1.36 -8.84 -13.17
N THR A 241 -1.41 -8.10 -12.08
CA THR A 241 -1.59 -6.65 -12.15
C THR A 241 -0.93 -5.90 -10.98
N GLY A 242 -0.77 -4.62 -11.19
CA GLY A 242 -0.34 -3.62 -10.24
C GLY A 242 -0.20 -2.29 -10.97
N SER A 243 0.16 -1.24 -10.24
CA SER A 243 0.32 0.09 -10.80
C SER A 243 1.66 0.69 -10.37
N PRO A 244 2.30 1.51 -11.22
CA PRO A 244 3.45 2.31 -10.81
C PRO A 244 3.03 3.57 -10.04
N GLY A 245 1.74 3.88 -9.92
CA GLY A 245 1.24 5.04 -9.18
C GLY A 245 1.29 4.85 -7.67
N GLY A 246 1.28 5.98 -6.95
CA GLY A 246 1.23 6.04 -5.48
C GLY A 246 -0.19 5.92 -4.90
N THR A 247 -0.32 6.32 -3.62
CA THR A 247 -1.61 6.35 -2.89
C THR A 247 -2.44 7.56 -3.26
#